data_b15c867fd0b069194d3a1bd3e8215467
#
_entry.id   b15c867fd0b069194d3a1bd3e8215467
#
_cell.length_a   1.000
_cell.length_b   1.000
_cell.length_c   1.000
_cell.angle_alpha   90.00
_cell.angle_beta   90.00
_cell.angle_gamma   90.00
#
_symmetry.space_group_name_H-M   'P 1'
#
loop_
_entity.id
_entity.type
_entity.pdbx_description
1 polymer ?
#
loop_
_entity_poly.entity_id
_entity_poly.type
_entity_poly.pdbx_seq_one_letter_code
_entity_poly.pdbx_strand_id
1 'polypeptide(L)'
;KDDSLQNQILTKYVDKISPGKMNRLKQEVEMIAWKYSDRRGYVDYYHAMDYVHDLEEFLDENVQNLIDKNLIMQAFELTNEVFHTVGNQDIDDSDGGTTWIANSCYEYWKQILDQATDEQRKQMFQWFKGRPQNYVIDYMEDYISDFLMDEFHDTSMLLEKLRMLDELIGRAGDKTDCGSLYSSYYGFENIILKRLQIMRELNYSENEINEYRTKFRHFSAIRELEVKEYLDRKEYDKAIEVLEESKKLDKEYAGLVSKYSEQLIQVYHKTGQQEEYKKELI
;
A
#
# COMPACT_ATOMS: atom_id res chain seq x y z
N LYS A 1 26.09 -36.24 -0.74
CA LYS A 1 25.02 -37.04 -1.42
C LYS A 1 23.78 -37.22 -0.54
N ASP A 2 23.87 -36.94 0.76
CA ASP A 2 22.76 -37.10 1.73
C ASP A 2 21.87 -35.86 1.86
N ASP A 3 22.42 -34.65 1.66
CA ASP A 3 21.66 -33.41 1.82
C ASP A 3 20.52 -33.24 0.80
N SER A 4 20.69 -33.76 -0.42
CA SER A 4 19.65 -33.71 -1.45
C SER A 4 18.46 -34.61 -1.11
N LEU A 5 18.72 -35.78 -0.52
CA LEU A 5 17.67 -36.72 -0.12
C LEU A 5 16.97 -36.26 1.16
N GLN A 6 17.72 -35.67 2.11
CA GLN A 6 17.14 -35.05 3.32
C GLN A 6 16.26 -33.87 2.94
N ASN A 7 16.69 -33.00 2.04
CA ASN A 7 15.85 -31.87 1.55
C ASN A 7 14.64 -32.37 0.76
N GLN A 8 14.76 -33.45 -0.04
CA GLN A 8 13.60 -34.05 -0.72
C GLN A 8 12.65 -34.74 0.25
N ILE A 9 13.14 -35.34 1.31
CA ILE A 9 12.32 -35.97 2.37
C ILE A 9 11.68 -34.90 3.21
N LEU A 10 12.39 -33.85 3.61
CA LEU A 10 11.85 -32.70 4.34
C LEU A 10 10.77 -31.97 3.51
N THR A 11 10.97 -31.79 2.21
CA THR A 11 9.96 -31.19 1.30
C THR A 11 8.74 -32.11 1.11
N LYS A 12 8.88 -33.41 1.29
CA LYS A 12 7.79 -34.40 1.14
C LYS A 12 7.03 -34.67 2.44
N TYR A 13 7.63 -34.37 3.59
CA TYR A 13 7.07 -34.53 4.95
C TYR A 13 6.95 -33.24 5.74
N VAL A 14 7.08 -32.06 5.09
CA VAL A 14 6.56 -30.83 5.66
C VAL A 14 5.07 -31.06 5.88
N ASP A 15 4.66 -31.03 7.13
CA ASP A 15 3.27 -31.26 7.57
C ASP A 15 2.33 -30.34 6.79
N LYS A 16 1.85 -30.80 5.66
CA LYS A 16 0.76 -30.12 4.97
C LYS A 16 -0.40 -30.16 5.94
N ILE A 17 -0.82 -29.02 6.40
CA ILE A 17 -2.10 -28.97 7.11
C ILE A 17 -3.13 -29.66 6.24
N SER A 18 -3.83 -30.65 6.80
CA SER A 18 -4.88 -31.31 6.06
C SER A 18 -5.96 -30.30 5.69
N PRO A 19 -6.61 -30.43 4.52
CA PRO A 19 -7.73 -29.53 4.16
C PRO A 19 -8.77 -29.39 5.28
N GLY A 20 -9.01 -30.46 6.03
CA GLY A 20 -9.92 -30.44 7.17
C GLY A 20 -9.46 -29.59 8.34
N LYS A 21 -8.15 -29.46 8.59
CA LYS A 21 -7.63 -28.57 9.62
C LYS A 21 -7.71 -27.10 9.17
N MET A 22 -7.41 -26.80 7.92
CA MET A 22 -7.54 -25.45 7.37
C MET A 22 -8.99 -24.98 7.41
N ASN A 23 -9.93 -25.83 7.01
CA ASN A 23 -11.34 -25.49 7.10
C ASN A 23 -11.80 -25.23 8.55
N ARG A 24 -11.26 -25.94 9.55
CA ARG A 24 -11.56 -25.67 10.96
C ARG A 24 -11.05 -24.30 11.39
N LEU A 25 -9.82 -23.91 11.00
CA LEU A 25 -9.27 -22.60 11.32
C LEU A 25 -10.12 -21.46 10.69
N LYS A 26 -10.54 -21.63 9.45
CA LYS A 26 -11.47 -20.67 8.82
C LYS A 26 -12.81 -20.58 9.54
N GLN A 27 -13.38 -21.72 9.92
CA GLN A 27 -14.60 -21.75 10.73
C GLN A 27 -14.42 -21.08 12.09
N GLU A 28 -13.23 -21.16 12.68
CA GLU A 28 -12.91 -20.47 13.94
C GLU A 28 -12.94 -18.95 13.77
N VAL A 29 -12.42 -18.40 12.67
CA VAL A 29 -12.56 -16.97 12.33
C VAL A 29 -14.01 -16.55 12.22
N GLU A 30 -14.83 -17.34 11.51
CA GLU A 30 -16.27 -17.11 11.41
C GLU A 30 -16.98 -17.19 12.78
N MET A 31 -16.58 -18.15 13.64
CA MET A 31 -17.11 -18.28 14.99
C MET A 31 -16.76 -17.09 15.89
N ILE A 32 -15.56 -16.52 15.77
CA ILE A 32 -15.18 -15.29 16.48
C ILE A 32 -16.11 -14.16 16.04
N ALA A 33 -16.32 -13.95 14.75
CA ALA A 33 -17.22 -12.93 14.25
C ALA A 33 -18.66 -13.14 14.77
N TRP A 34 -19.15 -14.37 14.75
CA TRP A 34 -20.48 -14.71 15.24
C TRP A 34 -20.64 -14.55 16.76
N LYS A 35 -19.59 -14.82 17.55
CA LYS A 35 -19.57 -14.69 19.02
C LYS A 35 -19.92 -13.29 19.49
N TYR A 36 -19.48 -12.28 18.75
CA TYR A 36 -19.65 -10.86 19.11
C TYR A 36 -20.79 -10.17 18.37
N SER A 37 -21.40 -10.85 17.38
CA SER A 37 -22.50 -10.30 16.59
C SER A 37 -23.86 -10.51 17.26
N ASP A 38 -24.76 -9.55 17.07
CA ASP A 38 -26.17 -9.69 17.40
C ASP A 38 -26.86 -10.64 16.39
N ARG A 39 -28.18 -10.85 16.55
CA ARG A 39 -28.99 -11.73 15.65
C ARG A 39 -29.02 -11.24 14.19
N ARG A 40 -28.64 -10.01 13.92
CA ARG A 40 -28.59 -9.40 12.58
C ARG A 40 -27.17 -9.40 11.98
N GLY A 41 -26.19 -9.89 12.75
CA GLY A 41 -24.79 -9.91 12.35
C GLY A 41 -24.02 -8.63 12.67
N TYR A 42 -24.58 -7.71 13.47
CA TYR A 42 -23.96 -6.46 13.86
C TYR A 42 -23.16 -6.60 15.14
N VAL A 43 -21.93 -6.11 15.16
CA VAL A 43 -21.08 -6.00 16.35
C VAL A 43 -21.19 -4.59 16.90
N ASP A 44 -21.73 -4.45 18.10
CA ASP A 44 -21.91 -3.15 18.72
C ASP A 44 -20.61 -2.60 19.34
N TYR A 45 -20.63 -1.32 19.70
CA TYR A 45 -19.50 -0.60 20.30
C TYR A 45 -18.86 -1.34 21.49
N TYR A 46 -19.67 -1.93 22.37
CA TYR A 46 -19.16 -2.57 23.58
C TYR A 46 -18.40 -3.88 23.33
N HIS A 47 -18.67 -4.51 22.20
CA HIS A 47 -18.06 -5.79 21.79
C HIS A 47 -17.00 -5.62 20.69
N ALA A 48 -16.92 -4.45 20.05
CA ALA A 48 -16.03 -4.22 18.91
C ALA A 48 -14.55 -4.48 19.25
N MET A 49 -14.07 -3.94 20.37
CA MET A 49 -12.67 -4.14 20.75
C MET A 49 -12.35 -5.56 21.22
N ASP A 50 -13.31 -6.25 21.88
CA ASP A 50 -13.13 -7.66 22.26
C ASP A 50 -13.09 -8.56 21.01
N TYR A 51 -13.92 -8.26 19.99
CA TYR A 51 -13.87 -8.92 18.69
C TYR A 51 -12.53 -8.76 18.00
N VAL A 52 -12.02 -7.53 17.95
CA VAL A 52 -10.72 -7.21 17.37
C VAL A 52 -9.61 -7.94 18.10
N HIS A 53 -9.62 -7.95 19.43
CA HIS A 53 -8.61 -8.61 20.25
C HIS A 53 -8.59 -10.14 20.04
N ASP A 54 -9.74 -10.80 20.02
CA ASP A 54 -9.81 -12.24 19.72
C ASP A 54 -9.27 -12.58 18.33
N LEU A 55 -9.49 -11.71 17.33
CA LEU A 55 -8.92 -11.91 15.99
C LEU A 55 -7.42 -11.67 15.94
N GLU A 56 -6.90 -10.71 16.71
CA GLU A 56 -5.47 -10.47 16.82
C GLU A 56 -4.76 -11.67 17.49
N GLU A 57 -5.32 -12.17 18.60
CA GLU A 57 -4.84 -13.38 19.25
C GLU A 57 -4.87 -14.59 18.29
N PHE A 58 -5.94 -14.72 17.51
CA PHE A 58 -6.04 -15.75 16.49
C PHE A 58 -4.95 -15.65 15.41
N LEU A 59 -4.64 -14.43 14.93
CA LEU A 59 -3.56 -14.21 13.97
C LEU A 59 -2.21 -14.63 14.57
N ASP A 60 -1.93 -14.18 15.79
CA ASP A 60 -0.66 -14.45 16.48
C ASP A 60 -0.48 -15.95 16.77
N GLU A 61 -1.52 -16.66 17.17
CA GLU A 61 -1.43 -18.08 17.47
C GLU A 61 -1.40 -18.96 16.22
N ASN A 62 -2.21 -18.67 15.24
CA ASN A 62 -2.44 -19.56 14.12
C ASN A 62 -1.64 -19.17 12.87
N VAL A 63 -1.65 -17.92 12.46
CA VAL A 63 -0.90 -17.47 11.26
C VAL A 63 0.60 -17.51 11.53
N GLN A 64 1.07 -17.01 12.71
CA GLN A 64 2.47 -17.07 13.09
C GLN A 64 2.97 -18.52 13.12
N ASN A 65 2.21 -19.44 13.72
CA ASN A 65 2.56 -20.87 13.74
C ASN A 65 2.68 -21.49 12.35
N LEU A 66 1.86 -21.05 11.37
CA LEU A 66 1.97 -21.48 9.97
C LEU A 66 3.25 -20.96 9.32
N ILE A 67 3.59 -19.70 9.57
CA ILE A 67 4.83 -19.08 9.09
C ILE A 67 6.04 -19.82 9.66
N ASP A 68 6.08 -20.06 10.98
CA ASP A 68 7.16 -20.76 11.67
C ASP A 68 7.38 -22.19 11.15
N LYS A 69 6.32 -22.82 10.68
CA LYS A 69 6.35 -24.14 10.02
C LYS A 69 6.63 -24.11 8.53
N ASN A 70 6.94 -22.94 7.98
CA ASN A 70 7.13 -22.72 6.54
C ASN A 70 5.93 -23.15 5.68
N LEU A 71 4.71 -23.01 6.23
CA LEU A 71 3.44 -23.27 5.54
C LEU A 71 2.89 -21.98 4.94
N ILE A 72 3.68 -21.35 4.08
CA ILE A 72 3.56 -19.98 3.60
C ILE A 72 2.20 -19.71 2.93
N MET A 73 1.77 -20.57 2.00
CA MET A 73 0.48 -20.36 1.30
C MET A 73 -0.73 -20.58 2.21
N GLN A 74 -0.60 -21.44 3.21
CA GLN A 74 -1.65 -21.65 4.22
C GLN A 74 -1.74 -20.45 5.17
N ALA A 75 -0.59 -19.87 5.57
CA ALA A 75 -0.55 -18.62 6.32
C ALA A 75 -1.22 -17.48 5.53
N PHE A 76 -0.88 -17.35 4.24
CA PHE A 76 -1.49 -16.37 3.35
C PHE A 76 -3.01 -16.55 3.23
N GLU A 77 -3.47 -17.79 3.02
CA GLU A 77 -4.90 -18.09 2.92
C GLU A 77 -5.65 -17.74 4.21
N LEU A 78 -5.06 -18.03 5.38
CA LEU A 78 -5.70 -17.76 6.67
C LEU A 78 -5.71 -16.25 7.01
N THR A 79 -4.64 -15.52 6.70
CA THR A 79 -4.60 -14.05 6.83
C THR A 79 -5.67 -13.40 5.96
N ASN A 80 -5.84 -13.88 4.72
CA ASN A 80 -6.89 -13.39 3.82
C ASN A 80 -8.29 -13.66 4.35
N GLU A 81 -8.50 -14.80 5.03
CA GLU A 81 -9.78 -15.11 5.66
C GLU A 81 -10.13 -14.12 6.76
N VAL A 82 -9.17 -13.83 7.66
CA VAL A 82 -9.36 -12.83 8.73
C VAL A 82 -9.65 -11.46 8.12
N PHE A 83 -8.83 -11.02 7.15
CA PHE A 83 -9.01 -9.73 6.48
C PHE A 83 -10.38 -9.60 5.80
N HIS A 84 -10.81 -10.63 5.09
CA HIS A 84 -12.11 -10.66 4.43
C HIS A 84 -13.26 -10.65 5.42
N THR A 85 -13.17 -11.43 6.52
CA THR A 85 -14.21 -11.50 7.54
C THR A 85 -14.41 -10.15 8.21
N VAL A 86 -13.31 -9.48 8.62
CA VAL A 86 -13.38 -8.14 9.22
C VAL A 86 -13.91 -7.11 8.22
N GLY A 87 -13.41 -7.14 6.98
CA GLY A 87 -13.80 -6.19 5.94
C GLY A 87 -15.24 -6.33 5.45
N ASN A 88 -15.96 -7.37 5.87
CA ASN A 88 -17.38 -7.57 5.56
C ASN A 88 -18.26 -7.63 6.83
N GLN A 89 -17.66 -7.38 8.02
CA GLN A 89 -18.39 -7.35 9.27
C GLN A 89 -19.11 -6.02 9.44
N ASP A 90 -20.42 -6.07 9.72
CA ASP A 90 -21.16 -4.89 10.16
C ASP A 90 -20.83 -4.61 11.63
N ILE A 91 -20.08 -3.53 11.89
CA ILE A 91 -19.48 -3.24 13.19
C ILE A 91 -19.47 -1.75 13.50
N ASP A 92 -19.67 -1.40 14.79
CA ASP A 92 -19.38 -0.06 15.29
C ASP A 92 -17.87 0.12 15.48
N ASP A 93 -17.22 0.69 14.47
CA ASP A 93 -15.77 0.92 14.45
C ASP A 93 -15.34 2.30 14.98
N SER A 94 -16.12 2.87 15.90
CA SER A 94 -15.83 4.21 16.45
C SER A 94 -14.44 4.33 17.08
N ASP A 95 -13.85 3.24 17.54
CA ASP A 95 -12.50 3.18 18.13
C ASP A 95 -11.42 2.72 17.12
N GLY A 96 -11.77 2.47 15.84
CA GLY A 96 -10.81 2.15 14.78
C GLY A 96 -10.24 0.73 14.83
N GLY A 97 -10.94 -0.21 15.45
CA GLY A 97 -10.48 -1.59 15.64
C GLY A 97 -10.29 -2.36 14.32
N THR A 98 -11.15 -2.11 13.32
CA THR A 98 -11.01 -2.75 12.00
C THR A 98 -9.73 -2.30 11.27
N THR A 99 -9.35 -1.02 11.42
CA THR A 99 -8.07 -0.50 10.92
C THR A 99 -6.89 -1.20 11.61
N TRP A 100 -7.00 -1.49 12.89
CA TRP A 100 -5.96 -2.21 13.62
C TRP A 100 -5.75 -3.61 13.03
N ILE A 101 -6.81 -4.41 12.88
CA ILE A 101 -6.69 -5.75 12.28
C ILE A 101 -6.20 -5.68 10.81
N ALA A 102 -6.64 -4.68 10.04
CA ALA A 102 -6.15 -4.49 8.68
C ALA A 102 -4.62 -4.26 8.64
N ASN A 103 -4.08 -3.45 9.57
CA ASN A 103 -2.64 -3.26 9.74
C ASN A 103 -1.94 -4.56 10.14
N SER A 104 -2.49 -5.33 11.09
CA SER A 104 -1.94 -6.63 11.49
C SER A 104 -1.89 -7.60 10.32
N CYS A 105 -2.95 -7.70 9.53
CA CYS A 105 -2.98 -8.51 8.31
C CYS A 105 -1.94 -8.05 7.28
N TYR A 106 -1.75 -6.75 7.10
CA TYR A 106 -0.73 -6.18 6.20
C TYR A 106 0.68 -6.61 6.62
N GLU A 107 1.00 -6.53 7.91
CA GLU A 107 2.30 -6.95 8.44
C GLU A 107 2.50 -8.47 8.30
N TYR A 108 1.45 -9.28 8.48
CA TYR A 108 1.52 -10.72 8.21
C TYR A 108 1.75 -11.01 6.72
N TRP A 109 1.08 -10.31 5.81
CA TRP A 109 1.35 -10.44 4.37
C TRP A 109 2.81 -10.14 4.02
N LYS A 110 3.43 -9.12 4.65
CA LYS A 110 4.87 -8.82 4.46
C LYS A 110 5.74 -9.96 4.94
N GLN A 111 5.54 -10.44 6.16
CA GLN A 111 6.31 -11.58 6.71
C GLN A 111 6.18 -12.84 5.84
N ILE A 112 4.98 -13.10 5.32
CA ILE A 112 4.68 -14.21 4.43
C ILE A 112 5.41 -14.02 3.09
N LEU A 113 5.35 -12.83 2.51
CA LEU A 113 6.01 -12.49 1.25
C LEU A 113 7.53 -12.62 1.33
N ASP A 114 8.13 -12.21 2.44
CA ASP A 114 9.57 -12.29 2.69
C ASP A 114 10.07 -13.75 2.68
N GLN A 115 9.26 -14.70 3.16
CA GLN A 115 9.60 -16.12 3.21
C GLN A 115 9.10 -16.91 1.98
N ALA A 116 8.34 -16.27 1.10
CA ALA A 116 7.75 -16.93 -0.07
C ALA A 116 8.79 -17.25 -1.14
N THR A 117 8.65 -18.40 -1.78
CA THR A 117 9.37 -18.72 -3.02
C THR A 117 8.87 -17.89 -4.18
N ASP A 118 9.64 -17.78 -5.27
CA ASP A 118 9.26 -17.01 -6.46
C ASP A 118 7.89 -17.44 -7.02
N GLU A 119 7.57 -18.74 -6.98
CA GLU A 119 6.28 -19.25 -7.45
C GLU A 119 5.14 -18.84 -6.51
N GLN A 120 5.37 -18.87 -5.20
CA GLN A 120 4.41 -18.42 -4.20
C GLN A 120 4.18 -16.90 -4.30
N ARG A 121 5.25 -16.11 -4.50
CA ARG A 121 5.14 -14.65 -4.75
C ARG A 121 4.28 -14.35 -5.97
N LYS A 122 4.44 -15.11 -7.07
CA LYS A 122 3.58 -14.98 -8.25
C LYS A 122 2.11 -15.28 -7.95
N GLN A 123 1.85 -16.33 -7.17
CA GLN A 123 0.48 -16.67 -6.78
C GLN A 123 -0.14 -15.57 -5.89
N MET A 124 0.62 -15.05 -4.93
CA MET A 124 0.19 -13.93 -4.09
C MET A 124 -0.08 -12.67 -4.93
N PHE A 125 0.85 -12.30 -5.82
CA PHE A 125 0.67 -11.17 -6.73
C PHE A 125 -0.60 -11.30 -7.57
N GLN A 126 -0.88 -12.48 -8.13
CA GLN A 126 -2.10 -12.72 -8.92
C GLN A 126 -3.35 -12.66 -8.03
N TRP A 127 -3.25 -13.07 -6.77
CA TRP A 127 -4.37 -12.95 -5.83
C TRP A 127 -4.72 -11.48 -5.58
N PHE A 128 -3.75 -10.63 -5.23
CA PHE A 128 -3.96 -9.19 -5.00
C PHE A 128 -4.50 -8.50 -6.27
N LYS A 129 -3.88 -8.77 -7.40
CA LYS A 129 -4.29 -8.21 -8.70
C LYS A 129 -5.71 -8.60 -9.10
N GLY A 130 -6.14 -9.80 -8.75
CA GLY A 130 -7.44 -10.37 -9.15
C GLY A 130 -8.60 -10.00 -8.23
N ARG A 131 -8.41 -9.17 -7.20
CA ARG A 131 -9.51 -8.81 -6.30
C ARG A 131 -10.53 -7.90 -6.98
N PRO A 132 -11.82 -8.24 -6.89
CA PRO A 132 -12.88 -7.38 -7.42
C PRO A 132 -13.08 -6.15 -6.52
N GLN A 133 -13.70 -5.11 -7.07
CA GLN A 133 -14.26 -4.02 -6.27
C GLN A 133 -15.31 -4.57 -5.29
N ASN A 134 -15.42 -3.93 -4.13
CA ASN A 134 -16.30 -4.35 -3.02
C ASN A 134 -15.98 -5.76 -2.50
N TYR A 135 -14.69 -6.16 -2.55
CA TYR A 135 -14.24 -7.39 -1.89
C TYR A 135 -14.32 -7.26 -0.37
N VAL A 136 -14.02 -6.08 0.14
CA VAL A 136 -14.15 -5.61 1.52
C VAL A 136 -14.69 -4.18 1.52
N ILE A 137 -14.87 -3.56 2.68
CA ILE A 137 -15.31 -2.16 2.78
C ILE A 137 -14.25 -1.20 2.19
N ASP A 138 -14.67 -0.04 1.71
CA ASP A 138 -13.87 0.87 0.87
C ASP A 138 -12.44 1.13 1.38
N TYR A 139 -12.29 1.55 2.64
CA TYR A 139 -10.97 1.90 3.18
C TYR A 139 -10.05 0.66 3.40
N MET A 140 -10.60 -0.54 3.52
CA MET A 140 -9.81 -1.77 3.58
C MET A 140 -9.37 -2.23 2.18
N GLU A 141 -10.07 -1.84 1.10
CA GLU A 141 -9.61 -2.08 -0.27
C GLU A 141 -8.28 -1.38 -0.56
N ASP A 142 -8.01 -0.27 0.14
CA ASP A 142 -6.75 0.45 0.01
C ASP A 142 -5.54 -0.39 0.45
N TYR A 143 -5.69 -1.17 1.51
CA TYR A 143 -4.63 -2.09 1.96
C TYR A 143 -4.26 -3.13 0.90
N ILE A 144 -5.24 -3.64 0.14
CA ILE A 144 -5.01 -4.56 -0.98
C ILE A 144 -4.25 -3.86 -2.10
N SER A 145 -4.67 -2.64 -2.42
CA SER A 145 -4.08 -1.83 -3.48
C SER A 145 -2.65 -1.39 -3.12
N ASP A 146 -2.46 -0.95 -1.87
CA ASP A 146 -1.15 -0.55 -1.36
C ASP A 146 -0.19 -1.73 -1.35
N PHE A 147 -0.60 -2.86 -0.81
CA PHE A 147 0.24 -4.06 -0.79
C PHE A 147 0.65 -4.49 -2.20
N LEU A 148 -0.30 -4.50 -3.15
CA LEU A 148 0.00 -4.82 -4.54
C LEU A 148 1.04 -3.87 -5.14
N MET A 149 0.93 -2.58 -4.87
CA MET A 149 1.80 -1.57 -5.48
C MET A 149 3.14 -1.44 -4.77
N ASP A 150 3.19 -1.63 -3.45
CA ASP A 150 4.36 -1.30 -2.65
C ASP A 150 5.29 -2.49 -2.37
N GLU A 151 4.78 -3.74 -2.35
CA GLU A 151 5.56 -4.86 -1.80
C GLU A 151 6.11 -5.85 -2.84
N PHE A 152 5.67 -5.83 -4.10
CA PHE A 152 6.15 -6.75 -5.13
C PHE A 152 7.18 -6.07 -6.04
N HIS A 153 8.47 -6.41 -5.91
CA HIS A 153 9.60 -5.74 -6.60
C HIS A 153 10.27 -6.59 -7.70
N ASP A 154 9.80 -7.80 -7.97
CA ASP A 154 10.32 -8.60 -9.08
C ASP A 154 10.09 -7.89 -10.42
N THR A 155 11.09 -7.88 -11.31
CA THR A 155 11.04 -7.19 -12.60
C THR A 155 9.77 -7.52 -13.41
N SER A 156 9.34 -8.78 -13.42
CA SER A 156 8.13 -9.18 -14.15
C SER A 156 6.86 -8.59 -13.55
N MET A 157 6.80 -8.46 -12.21
CA MET A 157 5.68 -7.87 -11.49
C MET A 157 5.68 -6.35 -11.62
N LEU A 158 6.85 -5.71 -11.56
CA LEU A 158 7.00 -4.27 -11.82
C LEU A 158 6.52 -3.89 -13.23
N LEU A 159 6.89 -4.69 -14.25
CA LEU A 159 6.40 -4.49 -15.63
C LEU A 159 4.88 -4.67 -15.74
N GLU A 160 4.30 -5.57 -14.95
CA GLU A 160 2.85 -5.76 -14.93
C GLU A 160 2.13 -4.61 -14.21
N LYS A 161 2.65 -4.15 -13.06
CA LYS A 161 2.18 -2.94 -12.38
C LYS A 161 2.24 -1.72 -13.32
N LEU A 162 3.35 -1.57 -14.05
CA LEU A 162 3.52 -0.46 -15.00
C LEU A 162 2.42 -0.47 -16.07
N ARG A 163 2.09 -1.66 -16.64
CA ARG A 163 0.98 -1.79 -17.59
C ARG A 163 -0.37 -1.45 -16.99
N MET A 164 -0.63 -1.90 -15.75
CA MET A 164 -1.87 -1.56 -15.04
C MET A 164 -2.01 -0.03 -14.85
N LEU A 165 -0.94 0.63 -14.44
CA LEU A 165 -0.93 2.09 -14.27
C LEU A 165 -1.06 2.81 -15.61
N ASP A 166 -0.44 2.32 -16.70
CA ASP A 166 -0.59 2.87 -18.05
C ASP A 166 -2.04 2.77 -18.56
N GLU A 167 -2.71 1.65 -18.29
CA GLU A 167 -4.14 1.49 -18.61
C GLU A 167 -5.01 2.48 -17.85
N LEU A 168 -4.74 2.70 -16.56
CA LEU A 168 -5.47 3.66 -15.73
C LEU A 168 -5.25 5.10 -16.24
N ILE A 169 -4.01 5.48 -16.52
CA ILE A 169 -3.66 6.79 -17.07
C ILE A 169 -4.32 7.00 -18.43
N GLY A 170 -4.34 5.96 -19.28
CA GLY A 170 -4.97 6.03 -20.61
C GLY A 170 -6.50 6.16 -20.55
N ARG A 171 -7.15 5.55 -19.57
CA ARG A 171 -8.62 5.66 -19.37
C ARG A 171 -9.03 7.00 -18.80
N ALA A 172 -8.20 7.57 -17.94
CA ALA A 172 -8.48 8.86 -17.31
C ALA A 172 -8.52 10.00 -18.33
N GLY A 173 -7.69 9.92 -19.39
CA GLY A 173 -7.54 11.01 -20.35
C GLY A 173 -7.31 12.34 -19.63
N ASP A 174 -7.92 13.44 -20.12
CA ASP A 174 -7.94 14.74 -19.44
C ASP A 174 -9.01 14.85 -18.33
N LYS A 175 -9.72 13.77 -18.03
CA LYS A 175 -10.77 13.75 -17.00
C LYS A 175 -10.21 13.15 -15.71
N THR A 176 -10.27 13.93 -14.64
CA THR A 176 -9.81 13.58 -13.28
C THR A 176 -10.65 12.50 -12.61
N ASP A 177 -11.64 11.92 -13.28
CA ASP A 177 -12.57 10.95 -12.71
C ASP A 177 -12.35 9.56 -13.34
N CYS A 178 -11.45 8.79 -12.73
CA CYS A 178 -11.18 7.41 -13.10
C CYS A 178 -12.02 6.47 -12.23
N GLY A 179 -13.24 6.14 -12.64
CA GLY A 179 -14.13 5.23 -11.91
C GLY A 179 -13.66 3.77 -11.82
N SER A 180 -12.51 3.52 -11.19
CA SER A 180 -11.98 2.17 -10.93
C SER A 180 -11.44 2.05 -9.51
N LEU A 181 -11.13 0.82 -9.04
CA LEU A 181 -10.53 0.47 -7.74
C LEU A 181 -9.42 1.42 -7.26
N TYR A 182 -8.61 1.93 -8.20
CA TYR A 182 -7.49 2.82 -7.91
C TYR A 182 -7.84 4.31 -7.94
N SER A 183 -9.03 4.69 -8.38
CA SER A 183 -9.37 6.09 -8.64
C SER A 183 -10.07 6.78 -7.48
N SER A 184 -10.73 6.05 -6.62
CA SER A 184 -11.42 6.65 -5.47
C SER A 184 -10.45 7.06 -4.37
N TYR A 185 -9.35 6.35 -4.19
CA TYR A 185 -8.38 6.57 -3.12
C TYR A 185 -7.07 7.21 -3.62
N TYR A 186 -6.44 6.62 -4.63
CA TYR A 186 -5.29 7.25 -5.27
C TYR A 186 -5.81 8.26 -6.29
N GLY A 187 -5.88 9.52 -5.91
CA GLY A 187 -6.04 10.58 -6.89
C GLY A 187 -5.08 10.36 -8.07
N PHE A 188 -5.43 10.82 -9.23
CA PHE A 188 -4.65 10.62 -10.47
C PHE A 188 -3.16 10.97 -10.30
N GLU A 189 -2.84 11.93 -9.42
CA GLU A 189 -1.46 12.29 -9.06
C GLU A 189 -0.69 11.13 -8.44
N ASN A 190 -1.32 10.35 -7.57
CA ASN A 190 -0.68 9.19 -6.94
C ASN A 190 -0.38 8.08 -7.95
N ILE A 191 -1.27 7.86 -8.91
CA ILE A 191 -1.04 6.91 -10.03
C ILE A 191 0.20 7.33 -10.82
N ILE A 192 0.35 8.63 -11.12
CA ILE A 192 1.52 9.17 -11.83
C ILE A 192 2.79 9.00 -11.00
N LEU A 193 2.73 9.28 -9.69
CA LEU A 193 3.87 9.13 -8.78
C LEU A 193 4.31 7.67 -8.64
N LYS A 194 3.37 6.75 -8.46
CA LYS A 194 3.66 5.30 -8.39
C LYS A 194 4.30 4.79 -9.69
N ARG A 195 3.79 5.24 -10.84
CA ARG A 195 4.40 4.89 -12.13
C ARG A 195 5.84 5.38 -12.22
N LEU A 196 6.08 6.62 -11.81
CA LEU A 196 7.43 7.20 -11.80
C LEU A 196 8.38 6.43 -10.87
N GLN A 197 7.91 6.01 -9.71
CA GLN A 197 8.66 5.17 -8.80
C GLN A 197 9.04 3.83 -9.46
N ILE A 198 8.10 3.14 -10.09
CA ILE A 198 8.34 1.87 -10.78
C ILE A 198 9.33 2.05 -11.95
N MET A 199 9.25 3.15 -12.71
CA MET A 199 10.25 3.46 -13.76
C MET A 199 11.67 3.53 -13.18
N ARG A 200 11.85 4.11 -11.99
CA ARG A 200 13.14 4.15 -11.31
C ARG A 200 13.61 2.77 -10.86
N GLU A 201 12.74 1.98 -10.27
CA GLU A 201 13.05 0.60 -9.87
C GLU A 201 13.45 -0.27 -11.06
N LEU A 202 12.84 -0.05 -12.22
CA LEU A 202 13.18 -0.70 -13.49
C LEU A 202 14.42 -0.10 -14.18
N ASN A 203 15.08 0.90 -13.56
CA ASN A 203 16.27 1.58 -14.10
C ASN A 203 16.04 2.22 -15.48
N TYR A 204 14.88 2.85 -15.70
CA TYR A 204 14.67 3.70 -16.87
C TYR A 204 15.71 4.82 -16.92
N SER A 205 16.08 5.27 -18.13
CA SER A 205 17.03 6.35 -18.29
C SER A 205 16.52 7.68 -17.72
N GLU A 206 17.41 8.54 -17.27
CA GLU A 206 17.05 9.88 -16.78
C GLU A 206 16.26 10.69 -17.84
N ASN A 207 16.53 10.47 -19.12
CA ASN A 207 15.79 11.13 -20.20
C ASN A 207 14.33 10.69 -20.21
N GLU A 208 14.05 9.39 -20.12
CA GLU A 208 12.67 8.86 -20.09
C GLU A 208 11.92 9.34 -18.83
N ILE A 209 12.60 9.35 -17.69
CA ILE A 209 12.06 9.87 -16.43
C ILE A 209 11.70 11.35 -16.55
N ASN A 210 12.61 12.16 -17.14
CA ASN A 210 12.39 13.59 -17.31
C ASN A 210 11.30 13.90 -18.35
N GLU A 211 11.21 13.15 -19.44
CA GLU A 211 10.09 13.26 -20.39
C GLU A 211 8.75 12.99 -19.71
N TYR A 212 8.68 11.93 -18.89
CA TYR A 212 7.48 11.59 -18.14
C TYR A 212 7.11 12.69 -17.13
N ARG A 213 8.09 13.20 -16.36
CA ARG A 213 7.88 14.33 -15.43
C ARG A 213 7.37 15.57 -16.15
N THR A 214 7.97 15.94 -17.27
CA THR A 214 7.58 17.12 -18.06
C THR A 214 6.12 17.04 -18.49
N LYS A 215 5.67 15.85 -18.91
CA LYS A 215 4.28 15.62 -19.31
C LYS A 215 3.29 15.90 -18.18
N PHE A 216 3.64 15.59 -16.94
CA PHE A 216 2.74 15.69 -15.78
C PHE A 216 3.14 16.79 -14.79
N ARG A 217 4.00 17.73 -15.19
CA ARG A 217 4.53 18.78 -14.32
C ARG A 217 3.48 19.80 -13.86
N HIS A 218 2.31 19.82 -14.50
CA HIS A 218 1.19 20.62 -14.07
C HIS A 218 0.57 20.14 -12.73
N PHE A 219 0.80 18.90 -12.32
CA PHE A 219 0.41 18.39 -11.01
C PHE A 219 1.39 18.83 -9.91
N SER A 220 0.84 19.29 -8.78
CA SER A 220 1.63 19.76 -7.64
C SER A 220 2.54 18.67 -7.07
N ALA A 221 2.05 17.43 -6.97
CA ALA A 221 2.79 16.31 -6.44
C ALA A 221 4.08 15.98 -7.23
N ILE A 222 4.09 16.18 -8.56
CA ILE A 222 5.30 16.01 -9.38
C ILE A 222 6.32 17.10 -9.08
N ARG A 223 5.90 18.35 -8.93
CA ARG A 223 6.79 19.47 -8.57
C ARG A 223 7.33 19.33 -7.15
N GLU A 224 6.51 18.88 -6.22
CA GLU A 224 6.95 18.58 -4.84
C GLU A 224 8.02 17.48 -4.79
N LEU A 225 7.85 16.42 -5.59
CA LEU A 225 8.86 15.38 -5.72
C LEU A 225 10.18 15.95 -6.30
N GLU A 226 10.09 16.83 -7.31
CA GLU A 226 11.26 17.49 -7.92
C GLU A 226 11.99 18.38 -6.90
N VAL A 227 11.24 19.16 -6.11
CA VAL A 227 11.78 19.96 -5.00
C VAL A 227 12.52 19.09 -3.99
N LYS A 228 11.88 18.00 -3.54
CA LYS A 228 12.49 17.06 -2.59
C LYS A 228 13.83 16.53 -3.11
N GLU A 229 13.89 16.11 -4.37
CA GLU A 229 15.11 15.59 -4.97
C GLU A 229 16.23 16.63 -5.06
N TYR A 230 15.90 17.88 -5.42
CA TYR A 230 16.88 18.96 -5.42
C TYR A 230 17.39 19.27 -4.01
N LEU A 231 16.50 19.25 -3.01
CA LEU A 231 16.89 19.45 -1.61
C LEU A 231 17.82 18.32 -1.10
N ASP A 232 17.53 17.07 -1.45
CA ASP A 232 18.33 15.89 -1.07
C ASP A 232 19.74 15.96 -1.72
N ARG A 233 19.81 16.48 -2.95
CA ARG A 233 21.09 16.72 -3.67
C ARG A 233 21.77 18.05 -3.28
N LYS A 234 21.15 18.85 -2.39
CA LYS A 234 21.61 20.20 -1.99
C LYS A 234 21.69 21.19 -3.15
N GLU A 235 20.90 20.99 -4.18
CA GLU A 235 20.75 21.87 -5.34
C GLU A 235 19.71 22.96 -5.03
N TYR A 236 20.00 23.79 -4.03
CA TYR A 236 19.02 24.73 -3.43
C TYR A 236 18.46 25.74 -4.42
N ASP A 237 19.27 26.24 -5.35
CA ASP A 237 18.81 27.23 -6.34
C ASP A 237 17.70 26.62 -7.24
N LYS A 238 17.87 25.37 -7.66
CA LYS A 238 16.85 24.67 -8.46
C LYS A 238 15.60 24.40 -7.65
N ALA A 239 15.74 24.03 -6.37
CA ALA A 239 14.60 23.85 -5.49
C ALA A 239 13.78 25.15 -5.34
N ILE A 240 14.48 26.29 -5.18
CA ILE A 240 13.87 27.62 -5.12
C ILE A 240 13.12 27.94 -6.41
N GLU A 241 13.72 27.72 -7.58
CA GLU A 241 13.08 27.94 -8.88
C GLU A 241 11.77 27.18 -9.01
N VAL A 242 11.73 25.87 -8.64
CA VAL A 242 10.53 25.05 -8.71
C VAL A 242 9.46 25.50 -7.71
N LEU A 243 9.87 25.90 -6.48
CA LEU A 243 8.96 26.40 -5.47
C LEU A 243 8.31 27.73 -5.89
N GLU A 244 9.10 28.66 -6.42
CA GLU A 244 8.61 29.94 -6.94
C GLU A 244 7.67 29.78 -8.14
N GLU A 245 7.99 28.84 -9.04
CA GLU A 245 7.09 28.49 -10.13
C GLU A 245 5.79 27.89 -9.62
N SER A 246 5.87 26.97 -8.64
CA SER A 246 4.70 26.32 -8.03
C SER A 246 3.76 27.32 -7.38
N LYS A 247 4.28 28.32 -6.66
CA LYS A 247 3.46 29.43 -6.10
C LYS A 247 2.69 30.18 -7.18
N LYS A 248 3.28 30.39 -8.35
CA LYS A 248 2.61 31.09 -9.46
C LYS A 248 1.55 30.23 -10.11
N LEU A 249 1.84 28.94 -10.31
CA LEU A 249 0.91 27.99 -10.93
C LEU A 249 -0.31 27.73 -10.05
N ASP A 250 -0.08 27.54 -8.76
CA ASP A 250 -1.11 27.15 -7.78
C ASP A 250 -1.67 28.34 -6.96
N LYS A 251 -1.56 29.57 -7.46
CA LYS A 251 -1.94 30.79 -6.75
C LYS A 251 -3.39 30.82 -6.24
N GLU A 252 -4.29 30.05 -6.88
CA GLU A 252 -5.70 29.91 -6.48
C GLU A 252 -5.88 28.97 -5.28
N TYR A 253 -4.84 28.19 -4.92
CA TYR A 253 -4.87 27.19 -3.84
C TYR A 253 -4.05 27.67 -2.65
N ALA A 254 -4.66 28.46 -1.77
CA ALA A 254 -3.98 29.09 -0.62
C ALA A 254 -3.17 28.11 0.24
N GLY A 255 -3.67 26.88 0.46
CA GLY A 255 -2.97 25.83 1.21
C GLY A 255 -1.67 25.38 0.55
N LEU A 256 -1.66 25.23 -0.78
CA LEU A 256 -0.44 24.87 -1.53
C LEU A 256 0.56 26.05 -1.51
N VAL A 257 0.09 27.27 -1.73
CA VAL A 257 0.92 28.47 -1.67
C VAL A 257 1.60 28.61 -0.30
N SER A 258 0.86 28.42 0.80
CA SER A 258 1.42 28.42 2.16
C SER A 258 2.50 27.37 2.34
N LYS A 259 2.25 26.14 1.89
CA LYS A 259 3.23 25.04 1.93
C LYS A 259 4.53 25.36 1.17
N TYR A 260 4.42 25.94 -0.02
CA TYR A 260 5.60 26.35 -0.80
C TYR A 260 6.36 27.50 -0.13
N SER A 261 5.63 28.49 0.45
CA SER A 261 6.24 29.58 1.21
C SER A 261 7.00 29.07 2.43
N GLU A 262 6.45 28.14 3.18
CA GLU A 262 7.15 27.50 4.31
C GLU A 262 8.44 26.79 3.88
N GLN A 263 8.43 26.10 2.76
CA GLN A 263 9.63 25.47 2.21
C GLN A 263 10.66 26.48 1.73
N LEU A 264 10.23 27.56 1.06
CA LEU A 264 11.11 28.66 0.65
C LEU A 264 11.78 29.32 1.85
N ILE A 265 11.04 29.62 2.91
CA ILE A 265 11.56 30.16 4.17
C ILE A 265 12.69 29.25 4.72
N GLN A 266 12.46 27.94 4.76
CA GLN A 266 13.46 26.98 5.23
C GLN A 266 14.71 26.98 4.35
N VAL A 267 14.56 27.01 3.03
CA VAL A 267 15.68 27.00 2.07
C VAL A 267 16.46 28.31 2.13
N TYR A 268 15.80 29.48 2.14
CA TYR A 268 16.45 30.80 2.25
C TYR A 268 17.20 30.94 3.58
N HIS A 269 16.63 30.48 4.68
CA HIS A 269 17.35 30.44 5.97
C HIS A 269 18.60 29.57 5.89
N LYS A 270 18.51 28.38 5.30
CA LYS A 270 19.61 27.41 5.19
C LYS A 270 20.74 27.89 4.25
N THR A 271 20.38 28.65 3.22
CA THR A 271 21.34 29.21 2.24
C THR A 271 21.86 30.60 2.58
N GLY A 272 21.34 31.23 3.67
CA GLY A 272 21.75 32.54 4.11
C GLY A 272 21.18 33.70 3.27
N GLN A 273 20.15 33.47 2.48
CA GLN A 273 19.48 34.47 1.63
C GLN A 273 18.49 35.31 2.48
N GLN A 274 19.05 36.24 3.28
CA GLN A 274 18.28 36.94 4.30
C GLN A 274 17.23 37.92 3.75
N GLU A 275 17.45 38.52 2.61
CA GLU A 275 16.47 39.44 2.01
C GLU A 275 15.25 38.72 1.47
N GLU A 276 15.46 37.58 0.79
CA GLU A 276 14.40 36.69 0.29
C GLU A 276 13.64 36.06 1.46
N TYR A 277 14.34 35.62 2.50
CA TYR A 277 13.75 35.11 3.74
C TYR A 277 12.79 36.12 4.38
N LYS A 278 13.21 37.40 4.51
CA LYS A 278 12.34 38.43 5.09
C LYS A 278 11.12 38.75 4.22
N LYS A 279 11.27 38.73 2.90
CA LYS A 279 10.14 38.96 1.97
C LYS A 279 9.11 37.85 2.04
N GLU A 280 9.54 36.63 2.28
CA GLU A 280 8.66 35.47 2.32
C GLU A 280 7.88 35.35 3.64
N LEU A 281 8.32 36.04 4.71
CA LEU A 281 7.64 36.08 6.01
C LEU A 281 6.49 37.08 6.07
N ILE A 282 6.35 37.99 5.10
CA ILE A 282 5.34 39.07 5.06
C ILE A 282 4.17 38.65 4.18
#